data_13afcf53a9613462688183be87074207
#
_entry.id   13afcf53a9613462688183be87074207
#
_cell.length_a   1.000
_cell.length_b   1.000
_cell.length_c   1.000
_cell.angle_alpha   90.00
_cell.angle_beta   90.00
_cell.angle_gamma   90.00
#
_symmetry.space_group_name_H-M   'P 1'
#
loop_
_entity.id
_entity.type
_entity.pdbx_description
1 polymer ?
#
loop_
_entity_poly.entity_id
_entity_poly.type
_entity_poly.pdbx_seq_one_letter_code
_entity_poly.pdbx_strand_id
1 'polypeptide(L)'
;LLSRKTVEFMLQNQAGTLFGGPNSDKGFGLGFSILNKNGVIKGGLGSEGTFDWGGYFNTNYFADPKEKVIGIIMKQTQKISGDYTTEKFRQLVFQTIDD
;
A
#
# COMPACT_ATOMS: atom_id res chain seq x y z
N LEU A 1 -22.09 3.66 -6.13
CA LEU A 1 -21.78 2.27 -5.89
C LEU A 1 -21.59 2.01 -4.41
N LEU A 2 -20.44 2.40 -3.86
CA LEU A 2 -20.20 2.25 -2.43
C LEU A 2 -20.28 3.61 -1.74
N SER A 3 -20.84 3.65 -0.54
CA SER A 3 -20.86 4.87 0.24
C SER A 3 -19.45 5.22 0.73
N ARG A 4 -19.23 6.50 1.02
CA ARG A 4 -17.96 6.94 1.60
C ARG A 4 -17.65 6.18 2.89
N LYS A 5 -18.64 5.95 3.74
CA LYS A 5 -18.46 5.23 5.00
C LYS A 5 -18.05 3.77 4.78
N THR A 6 -18.63 3.12 3.78
CA THR A 6 -18.25 1.74 3.44
C THR A 6 -16.79 1.68 2.98
N VAL A 7 -16.38 2.62 2.12
CA VAL A 7 -14.99 2.69 1.64
C VAL A 7 -14.03 2.93 2.81
N GLU A 8 -14.35 3.87 3.68
CA GLU A 8 -13.54 4.15 4.86
C GLU A 8 -13.37 2.91 5.74
N PHE A 9 -14.46 2.15 5.93
CA PHE A 9 -14.41 0.91 6.71
C PHE A 9 -13.52 -0.14 6.04
N MET A 10 -13.62 -0.31 4.73
CA MET A 10 -12.79 -1.27 3.98
C MET A 10 -11.31 -0.93 4.05
N LEU A 11 -10.97 0.34 4.18
CA LEU A 11 -9.59 0.82 4.19
C LEU A 11 -9.02 0.99 5.59
N GLN A 12 -9.72 0.54 6.62
CA GLN A 12 -9.21 0.48 7.99
C GLN A 12 -8.64 -0.90 8.29
N ASN A 13 -7.69 -0.96 9.22
CA ASN A 13 -7.16 -2.24 9.66
C ASN A 13 -8.22 -3.03 10.39
N GLN A 14 -8.63 -4.15 9.82
CA GLN A 14 -9.63 -5.05 10.40
C GLN A 14 -8.99 -6.29 11.03
N ALA A 15 -7.70 -6.47 10.84
CA ALA A 15 -6.98 -7.67 11.28
C ALA A 15 -6.22 -7.47 12.60
N GLY A 16 -6.22 -6.24 13.14
CA GLY A 16 -5.49 -5.93 14.36
C GLY A 16 -4.00 -6.22 14.19
N THR A 17 -3.46 -7.08 15.06
CA THR A 17 -2.04 -7.45 15.05
C THR A 17 -1.80 -8.87 14.54
N LEU A 18 -2.77 -9.47 13.85
CA LEU A 18 -2.66 -10.85 13.35
C LEU A 18 -1.48 -11.04 12.38
N PHE A 19 -1.20 -10.03 11.57
CA PHE A 19 -0.14 -10.11 10.57
C PHE A 19 1.03 -9.22 10.99
N GLY A 20 2.03 -9.81 11.62
CA GLY A 20 3.27 -9.12 11.98
C GLY A 20 3.34 -8.61 13.41
N GLY A 21 2.32 -8.85 14.23
CA GLY A 21 2.34 -8.51 15.66
C GLY A 21 2.11 -7.02 15.96
N PRO A 22 2.33 -6.61 17.23
CA PRO A 22 1.97 -5.25 17.67
C PRO A 22 2.79 -4.14 17.01
N ASN A 23 3.99 -4.45 16.52
CA ASN A 23 4.89 -3.48 15.89
C ASN A 23 4.90 -3.61 14.36
N SER A 24 3.86 -4.22 13.79
CA SER A 24 3.76 -4.41 12.36
C SER A 24 3.71 -3.07 11.63
N ASP A 25 4.34 -3.03 10.45
CA ASP A 25 4.31 -1.87 9.56
C ASP A 25 2.97 -1.71 8.88
N LYS A 26 2.22 -2.79 8.76
CA LYS A 26 0.99 -2.84 7.96
C LYS A 26 -0.11 -3.55 8.71
N GLY A 27 -1.33 -3.09 8.47
CA GLY A 27 -2.55 -3.82 8.78
C GLY A 27 -3.16 -4.40 7.52
N PHE A 28 -4.35 -4.92 7.66
CA PHE A 28 -5.11 -5.44 6.51
C PHE A 28 -6.57 -5.04 6.65
N GLY A 29 -7.09 -4.41 5.60
CA GLY A 29 -8.49 -4.03 5.52
C GLY A 29 -9.32 -5.14 4.88
N LEU A 30 -10.33 -4.77 4.13
CA LEU A 30 -11.13 -5.73 3.39
C LEU A 30 -10.61 -5.80 1.95
N GLY A 31 -9.59 -6.64 1.75
CA GLY A 31 -8.98 -6.87 0.44
C GLY A 31 -7.71 -6.08 0.16
N PHE A 32 -7.21 -5.31 1.12
CA PHE A 32 -6.03 -4.46 0.90
C PHE A 32 -5.09 -4.51 2.09
N SER A 33 -3.78 -4.46 1.80
CA SER A 33 -2.76 -4.17 2.81
C SER A 33 -2.76 -2.67 3.08
N ILE A 34 -2.70 -2.29 4.34
CA ILE A 34 -2.80 -0.89 4.77
C ILE A 34 -1.52 -0.49 5.49
N LEU A 35 -0.86 0.57 5.03
CA LEU A 35 0.31 1.13 5.71
C LEU A 35 -0.15 1.81 6.99
N ASN A 36 0.38 1.38 8.12
CA ASN A 36 0.03 1.96 9.40
C ASN A 36 1.06 3.00 9.86
N LYS A 37 0.80 3.61 11.01
CA LYS A 37 1.68 4.64 11.55
C LYS A 37 3.12 4.14 11.77
N ASN A 38 3.27 2.91 12.26
CA ASN A 38 4.59 2.31 12.46
C ASN A 38 5.34 2.15 11.14
N GLY A 39 4.64 1.77 10.07
CA GLY A 39 5.23 1.66 8.75
C GLY A 39 5.74 3.00 8.23
N VAL A 40 4.99 4.07 8.45
CA VAL A 40 5.41 5.42 8.06
C VAL A 40 6.66 5.83 8.84
N ILE A 41 6.66 5.61 10.15
CA ILE A 41 7.82 5.94 11.02
C ILE A 41 9.06 5.17 10.57
N LYS A 42 8.92 3.95 10.12
CA LYS A 42 10.04 3.12 9.64
C LYS A 42 10.48 3.44 8.20
N GLY A 43 9.95 4.48 7.61
CA GLY A 43 10.33 4.92 6.28
C GLY A 43 9.53 4.31 5.15
N GLY A 44 8.36 3.75 5.43
CA GLY A 44 7.45 3.27 4.39
C GLY A 44 7.00 4.40 3.48
N LEU A 45 6.83 4.09 2.21
CA LEU A 45 6.43 5.08 1.21
C LEU A 45 4.93 5.30 1.26
N GLY A 46 4.57 6.57 1.37
CA GLY A 46 3.18 6.98 1.44
C GLY A 46 2.79 7.51 2.81
N SER A 47 1.56 7.98 2.93
CA SER A 47 0.97 8.44 4.17
C SER A 47 0.36 7.26 4.94
N GLU A 48 0.12 7.43 6.22
CA GLU A 48 -0.69 6.47 6.98
C GLU A 48 -2.03 6.29 6.27
N GLY A 49 -2.43 5.04 6.06
CA GLY A 49 -3.65 4.71 5.33
C GLY A 49 -3.44 4.42 3.85
N THR A 50 -2.23 4.55 3.33
CA THR A 50 -1.91 4.09 1.98
C THR A 50 -2.20 2.60 1.88
N PHE A 51 -2.94 2.21 0.86
CA PHE A 51 -3.32 0.81 0.68
C PHE A 51 -2.79 0.27 -0.64
N ASP A 52 -2.48 -1.02 -0.65
CA ASP A 52 -1.91 -1.67 -1.82
C ASP A 52 -2.27 -3.15 -1.89
N TRP A 53 -2.03 -3.73 -3.04
CA TRP A 53 -2.00 -5.17 -3.24
C TRP A 53 -1.23 -5.48 -4.50
N GLY A 54 -0.91 -6.75 -4.69
CA GLY A 54 -0.17 -7.20 -5.86
C GLY A 54 -0.84 -8.40 -6.51
N GLY A 55 -0.32 -8.78 -7.68
CA GLY A 55 -0.78 -9.94 -8.43
C GLY A 55 0.35 -10.95 -8.65
N TYR A 56 -0.04 -12.14 -9.10
CA TYR A 56 0.87 -13.26 -9.30
C TYR A 56 1.98 -12.95 -10.32
N PHE A 57 1.64 -12.19 -11.36
CA PHE A 57 2.60 -11.85 -12.40
C PHE A 57 3.34 -10.54 -12.12
N ASN A 58 3.51 -10.23 -10.84
CA ASN A 58 4.32 -9.11 -10.38
C ASN A 58 3.73 -7.73 -10.73
N THR A 59 2.41 -7.70 -10.89
CA THR A 59 1.67 -6.46 -10.96
C THR A 59 1.51 -5.88 -9.56
N ASN A 60 1.40 -4.57 -9.47
CA ASN A 60 1.19 -3.92 -8.17
C ASN A 60 0.45 -2.61 -8.37
N TYR A 61 -0.32 -2.23 -7.38
CA TYR A 61 -0.88 -0.90 -7.29
C TYR A 61 -0.83 -0.42 -5.84
N PHE A 62 -0.83 0.87 -5.69
CA PHE A 62 -0.99 1.51 -4.39
C PHE A 62 -1.83 2.76 -4.56
N ALA A 63 -2.49 3.16 -3.50
CA ALA A 63 -3.24 4.40 -3.48
C ALA A 63 -3.04 5.08 -2.13
N ASP A 64 -2.71 6.37 -2.17
CA ASP A 64 -2.55 7.20 -1.00
C ASP A 64 -3.70 8.21 -0.97
N PRO A 65 -4.73 7.98 -0.13
CA PRO A 65 -5.89 8.90 -0.11
C PRO A 65 -5.54 10.30 0.39
N LYS A 66 -4.53 10.43 1.23
CA LYS A 66 -4.13 11.73 1.76
C LYS A 66 -3.48 12.59 0.67
N GLU A 67 -2.58 12.00 -0.10
CA GLU A 67 -1.90 12.70 -1.21
C GLU A 67 -2.72 12.65 -2.50
N LYS A 68 -3.78 11.84 -2.54
CA LYS A 68 -4.66 11.66 -3.71
C LYS A 68 -3.90 11.16 -4.92
N VAL A 69 -3.04 10.16 -4.69
CA VAL A 69 -2.19 9.55 -5.72
C VAL A 69 -2.50 8.08 -5.84
N ILE A 70 -2.60 7.61 -7.07
CA ILE A 70 -2.71 6.18 -7.39
C ILE A 70 -1.55 5.83 -8.31
N GLY A 71 -0.80 4.79 -7.96
CA GLY A 71 0.26 4.26 -8.79
C GLY A 71 -0.06 2.83 -9.19
N ILE A 72 0.09 2.54 -10.47
CA ILE A 72 -0.14 1.20 -11.02
C ILE A 72 1.06 0.82 -11.87
N ILE A 73 1.65 -0.33 -11.58
CA ILE A 73 2.69 -0.91 -12.42
C ILE A 73 2.23 -2.26 -12.92
N MET A 74 2.26 -2.46 -14.22
CA MET A 74 1.82 -3.69 -14.85
C MET A 74 3.02 -4.39 -15.45
N LYS A 75 3.17 -5.66 -15.06
CA LYS A 75 4.25 -6.53 -15.55
C LYS A 75 3.65 -7.88 -15.87
N GLN A 76 4.36 -8.67 -16.63
CA GLN A 76 3.95 -10.04 -16.94
C GLN A 76 5.12 -10.98 -16.69
N THR A 77 5.57 -10.98 -15.44
CA THR A 77 6.66 -11.84 -14.96
C THR A 77 6.28 -12.34 -13.58
N GLN A 78 6.87 -13.47 -13.18
CA GLN A 78 6.80 -13.84 -11.77
C GLN A 78 7.82 -13.02 -11.00
N LYS A 79 7.47 -12.68 -9.76
CA LYS A 79 8.40 -11.96 -8.89
C LYS A 79 9.55 -12.90 -8.52
N ILE A 80 10.76 -12.44 -8.76
CA ILE A 80 11.99 -13.18 -8.42
C ILE A 80 12.80 -12.38 -7.41
N SER A 81 13.68 -13.07 -6.69
CA SER A 81 14.61 -12.44 -5.77
C SER A 81 15.48 -11.42 -6.51
N GLY A 82 15.60 -10.22 -5.94
CA GLY A 82 16.38 -9.15 -6.56
C GLY A 82 15.60 -8.24 -7.52
N ASP A 83 14.32 -8.52 -7.74
CA ASP A 83 13.48 -7.63 -8.54
C ASP A 83 12.86 -6.57 -7.64
N TYR A 84 13.38 -5.35 -7.71
CA TYR A 84 12.92 -4.22 -6.92
C TYR A 84 12.19 -3.17 -7.76
N THR A 85 11.67 -3.55 -8.93
CA THR A 85 11.03 -2.59 -9.84
C THR A 85 9.79 -1.95 -9.25
N THR A 86 8.99 -2.70 -8.49
CA THR A 86 7.80 -2.17 -7.83
C THR A 86 8.17 -1.11 -6.78
N GLU A 87 9.16 -1.40 -5.96
CA GLU A 87 9.62 -0.49 -4.91
C GLU A 87 10.22 0.78 -5.52
N LYS A 88 11.01 0.64 -6.57
CA LYS A 88 11.59 1.79 -7.29
C LYS A 88 10.51 2.63 -7.95
N PHE A 89 9.51 1.99 -8.56
CA PHE A 89 8.39 2.70 -9.17
C PHE A 89 7.64 3.53 -8.12
N ARG A 90 7.33 2.93 -6.98
CA ARG A 90 6.64 3.62 -5.90
C ARG A 90 7.46 4.81 -5.39
N GLN A 91 8.75 4.61 -5.21
CA GLN A 91 9.66 5.67 -4.78
C GLN A 91 9.67 6.83 -5.77
N LEU A 92 9.74 6.55 -7.06
CA LEU A 92 9.75 7.58 -8.09
C LEU A 92 8.42 8.35 -8.12
N VAL A 93 7.29 7.65 -7.97
CA VAL A 93 5.99 8.33 -7.92
C VAL A 93 5.93 9.30 -6.75
N PHE A 94 6.34 8.88 -5.56
CA PHE A 94 6.29 9.75 -4.39
C PHE A 94 7.29 10.92 -4.48
N GLN A 95 8.37 10.77 -5.24
CA GLN A 95 9.30 11.87 -5.50
C GLN A 95 8.69 12.97 -6.37
N THR A 96 7.63 12.68 -7.11
CA THR A 96 6.96 13.69 -7.94
C THR A 96 6.00 14.56 -7.16
N ILE A 97 5.68 14.20 -5.94
CA ILE A 97 4.78 14.98 -5.11
C ILE A 97 5.54 16.18 -4.57
N ASP A 98 5.06 17.35 -4.94
CA ASP A 98 5.67 18.62 -4.59
C ASP A 98 4.74 19.38 -3.66
N ASP A 99 5.19 19.64 -2.47
CA ASP A 99 4.42 20.40 -1.47
C ASP A 99 4.74 21.90 -1.56
#